data_e3ac429233f81f6b3b518706acc1dadd
#
_entry.id   e3ac429233f81f6b3b518706acc1dadd
#
_cell.length_a   1.000
_cell.length_b   1.000
_cell.length_c   1.000
_cell.angle_alpha   90.00
_cell.angle_beta   90.00
_cell.angle_gamma   90.00
#
_symmetry.space_group_name_H-M   'P 1'
#
loop_
_entity.id
_entity.type
_entity.pdbx_description
1 polymer ?
#
loop_
_entity_poly.entity_id
_entity_poly.type
_entity_poly.pdbx_seq_one_letter_code
_entity_poly.pdbx_strand_id
1 'polypeptide(L)'
;MTTYQVTVKEYGTFSWHLNGLLHRLDGPAIEGANGSKSWFQNGKYHREDGPACEWPNGSKLWYMNGKELTEAEFNERMNRMNPAKEMTIAEIEKLLGHKIKVVK
;
A
#
# COMPACT_ATOMS: atom_id res chain seq x y z
N MET A 1 -7.26 -18.92 -13.15
CA MET A 1 -7.77 -17.53 -13.29
C MET A 1 -8.25 -16.97 -11.96
N THR A 2 -7.77 -15.81 -11.59
CA THR A 2 -8.15 -15.19 -10.33
C THR A 2 -9.46 -14.42 -10.49
N THR A 3 -10.45 -14.78 -9.69
CA THR A 3 -11.76 -14.14 -9.72
C THR A 3 -12.03 -13.43 -8.40
N TYR A 4 -12.11 -12.11 -8.46
CA TYR A 4 -12.48 -11.29 -7.32
C TYR A 4 -13.99 -11.17 -7.21
N GLN A 5 -14.48 -11.09 -5.99
CA GLN A 5 -15.87 -10.79 -5.71
C GLN A 5 -15.92 -9.40 -5.09
N VAL A 6 -16.71 -8.53 -5.70
CA VAL A 6 -16.90 -7.17 -5.19
C VAL A 6 -18.31 -7.05 -4.63
N THR A 7 -18.41 -6.76 -3.35
CA THR A 7 -19.70 -6.57 -2.69
C THR A 7 -19.95 -5.09 -2.48
N VAL A 8 -21.14 -4.62 -2.90
CA VAL A 8 -21.55 -3.24 -2.71
C VAL A 8 -22.70 -3.24 -1.70
N LYS A 9 -22.49 -2.53 -0.58
CA LYS A 9 -23.52 -2.41 0.45
C LYS A 9 -24.42 -1.18 0.19
N GLU A 10 -25.58 -1.14 0.85
CA GLU A 10 -26.60 -0.11 0.65
C GLU A 10 -26.09 1.33 0.71
N TYR A 11 -25.04 1.58 1.49
CA TYR A 11 -24.52 2.93 1.69
C TYR A 11 -23.31 3.25 0.83
N GLY A 12 -23.05 2.44 -0.21
CA GLY A 12 -21.94 2.68 -1.12
C GLY A 12 -20.59 2.17 -0.62
N THR A 13 -20.58 1.27 0.36
CA THR A 13 -19.35 0.62 0.82
C THR A 13 -19.01 -0.53 -0.12
N PHE A 14 -17.77 -0.55 -0.62
CA PHE A 14 -17.28 -1.62 -1.49
C PHE A 14 -16.35 -2.54 -0.71
N SER A 15 -16.48 -3.84 -0.94
CA SER A 15 -15.59 -4.85 -0.35
C SER A 15 -15.11 -5.80 -1.44
N TRP A 16 -13.81 -6.03 -1.49
CA TRP A 16 -13.18 -6.94 -2.46
C TRP A 16 -12.75 -8.22 -1.74
N HIS A 17 -13.14 -9.36 -2.28
CA HIS A 17 -12.81 -10.67 -1.72
C HIS A 17 -12.16 -11.55 -2.76
N LEU A 18 -11.25 -12.40 -2.32
CA LEU A 18 -10.64 -13.44 -3.11
C LEU A 18 -10.63 -14.70 -2.27
N ASN A 19 -11.24 -15.79 -2.78
CA ASN A 19 -11.38 -17.06 -2.05
C ASN A 19 -12.03 -16.88 -0.66
N GLY A 20 -13.01 -15.96 -0.57
CA GLY A 20 -13.73 -15.70 0.67
C GLY A 20 -13.02 -14.78 1.66
N LEU A 21 -11.82 -14.33 1.34
CA LEU A 21 -11.04 -13.43 2.20
C LEU A 21 -10.97 -12.03 1.60
N LEU A 22 -10.99 -11.01 2.46
CA LEU A 22 -10.75 -9.64 2.01
C LEU A 22 -9.37 -9.57 1.37
N HIS A 23 -9.32 -9.14 0.12
CA HIS A 23 -8.08 -9.12 -0.63
C HIS A 23 -8.16 -8.21 -1.85
N ARG A 24 -7.17 -7.35 -2.01
CA ARG A 24 -6.99 -6.55 -3.21
C ARG A 24 -5.54 -6.09 -3.29
N LEU A 25 -4.90 -6.24 -4.45
CA LEU A 25 -3.50 -5.87 -4.64
C LEU A 25 -3.31 -4.45 -5.17
N ASP A 26 -4.26 -3.95 -5.94
CA ASP A 26 -4.13 -2.67 -6.64
C ASP A 26 -4.89 -1.52 -6.01
N GLY A 27 -5.35 -1.71 -4.79
CA GLY A 27 -6.09 -0.66 -4.08
C GLY A 27 -6.64 -1.16 -2.76
N PRO A 28 -7.49 -0.36 -2.09
CA PRO A 28 -8.09 -0.79 -0.83
C PRO A 28 -9.10 -1.90 -1.08
N ALA A 29 -9.09 -2.91 -0.19
CA ALA A 29 -10.06 -4.00 -0.25
C ALA A 29 -11.42 -3.58 0.28
N ILE A 30 -11.47 -2.55 1.13
CA ILE A 30 -12.71 -1.94 1.59
C ILE A 30 -12.63 -0.45 1.35
N GLU A 31 -13.66 0.10 0.71
CA GLU A 31 -13.83 1.53 0.55
C GLU A 31 -15.18 1.92 1.15
N GLY A 32 -15.15 2.72 2.19
CA GLY A 32 -16.37 3.19 2.84
C GLY A 32 -17.03 4.33 2.10
N ALA A 33 -18.33 4.45 2.25
CA ALA A 33 -19.08 5.54 1.63
C ALA A 33 -18.63 6.92 2.12
N ASN A 34 -18.04 7.00 3.30
CA ASN A 34 -17.53 8.25 3.88
C ASN A 34 -16.11 8.60 3.41
N GLY A 35 -15.51 7.78 2.53
CA GLY A 35 -14.15 7.98 2.04
C GLY A 35 -13.07 7.23 2.80
N SER A 36 -13.42 6.46 3.83
CA SER A 36 -12.44 5.64 4.54
C SER A 36 -11.99 4.49 3.64
N LYS A 37 -10.72 4.09 3.79
CA LYS A 37 -10.11 3.04 2.96
C LYS A 37 -9.32 2.09 3.82
N SER A 38 -9.39 0.80 3.51
CA SER A 38 -8.64 -0.23 4.22
C SER A 38 -8.06 -1.22 3.22
N TRP A 39 -6.77 -1.49 3.35
CA TRP A 39 -6.05 -2.43 2.49
C TRP A 39 -5.90 -3.76 3.18
N PHE A 40 -6.28 -4.82 2.50
CA PHE A 40 -6.20 -6.19 3.00
C PHE A 40 -5.57 -7.10 1.98
N GLN A 41 -4.81 -8.06 2.46
CA GLN A 41 -4.35 -9.19 1.67
C GLN A 41 -4.55 -10.46 2.49
N ASN A 42 -5.22 -11.45 1.89
CA ASN A 42 -5.51 -12.73 2.56
C ASN A 42 -6.24 -12.57 3.89
N GLY A 43 -7.16 -11.59 3.96
CA GLY A 43 -7.96 -11.33 5.14
C GLY A 43 -7.28 -10.54 6.24
N LYS A 44 -6.06 -10.09 6.01
CA LYS A 44 -5.28 -9.32 7.00
C LYS A 44 -4.98 -7.92 6.49
N TYR A 45 -5.00 -6.94 7.38
CA TYR A 45 -4.56 -5.59 7.03
C TYR A 45 -3.13 -5.66 6.51
N HIS A 46 -2.93 -5.14 5.32
CA HIS A 46 -1.61 -5.16 4.69
C HIS A 46 -1.51 -4.13 3.58
N ARG A 47 -0.48 -3.32 3.62
CA ARG A 47 -0.15 -2.42 2.52
C ARG A 47 1.35 -2.13 2.55
N GLU A 48 2.00 -2.24 1.40
CA GLU A 48 3.45 -2.04 1.29
C GLU A 48 3.84 -0.64 0.86
N ASP A 49 2.93 0.12 0.25
CA ASP A 49 3.24 1.43 -0.29
C ASP A 49 2.60 2.60 0.47
N GLY A 50 2.08 2.35 1.65
CA GLY A 50 1.46 3.39 2.45
C GLY A 50 0.72 2.84 3.66
N PRO A 51 -0.13 3.65 4.30
CA PRO A 51 -0.94 3.18 5.42
C PRO A 51 -1.99 2.19 4.95
N ALA A 52 -2.23 1.14 5.76
CA ALA A 52 -3.25 0.13 5.45
C ALA A 52 -4.66 0.62 5.78
N CYS A 53 -4.79 1.63 6.60
CA CYS A 53 -6.06 2.27 6.91
C CYS A 53 -5.91 3.78 6.77
N GLU A 54 -6.89 4.40 6.09
CA GLU A 54 -6.95 5.85 5.92
C GLU A 54 -8.39 6.30 6.16
N TRP A 55 -8.55 7.35 6.95
CA TRP A 55 -9.84 7.95 7.24
C TRP A 55 -9.95 9.39 6.70
N PRO A 56 -11.16 9.87 6.42
CA PRO A 56 -11.34 11.23 5.89
C PRO A 56 -10.78 12.35 6.76
N ASN A 57 -10.66 12.10 8.07
CA ASN A 57 -10.11 13.10 9.01
C ASN A 57 -8.58 13.16 8.98
N GLY A 58 -7.93 12.38 8.10
CA GLY A 58 -6.48 12.33 7.99
C GLY A 58 -5.80 11.29 8.87
N SER A 59 -6.56 10.57 9.70
CA SER A 59 -5.99 9.49 10.52
C SER A 59 -5.52 8.35 9.65
N LYS A 60 -4.39 7.74 10.02
CA LYS A 60 -3.76 6.66 9.26
C LYS A 60 -3.17 5.62 10.20
N LEU A 61 -3.24 4.35 9.78
CA LEU A 61 -2.60 3.24 10.49
C LEU A 61 -1.85 2.38 9.48
N TRP A 62 -0.66 1.93 9.86
CA TRP A 62 0.19 1.08 9.02
C TRP A 62 0.15 -0.35 9.54
N TYR A 63 -0.05 -1.31 8.63
CA TYR A 63 -0.09 -2.73 8.96
C TYR A 63 0.67 -3.54 7.92
N MET A 64 1.37 -4.57 8.39
CA MET A 64 2.01 -5.57 7.53
C MET A 64 1.58 -6.95 8.04
N ASN A 65 0.84 -7.69 7.20
CA ASN A 65 0.32 -9.03 7.54
C ASN A 65 -0.46 -9.05 8.86
N GLY A 66 -1.27 -8.01 9.09
CA GLY A 66 -2.11 -7.90 10.28
C GLY A 66 -1.40 -7.32 11.51
N LYS A 67 -0.11 -7.03 11.40
CA LYS A 67 0.65 -6.45 12.50
C LYS A 67 0.73 -4.93 12.35
N GLU A 68 0.29 -4.21 13.36
CA GLU A 68 0.36 -2.76 13.37
C GLU A 68 1.81 -2.27 13.53
N LEU A 69 2.16 -1.28 12.73
CA LEU A 69 3.47 -0.63 12.76
C LEU A 69 3.29 0.87 12.96
N THR A 70 4.28 1.51 13.57
CA THR A 70 4.35 2.97 13.56
C THR A 70 4.78 3.40 12.17
N GLU A 71 4.55 4.66 11.82
CA GLU A 71 5.02 5.20 10.54
C GLU A 71 6.53 5.06 10.39
N ALA A 72 7.27 5.30 11.47
CA ALA A 72 8.73 5.14 11.46
C ALA A 72 9.16 3.70 11.20
N GLU A 73 8.49 2.74 11.84
CA GLU A 73 8.77 1.32 11.62
C GLU A 73 8.47 0.90 10.19
N PHE A 74 7.35 1.41 9.65
CA PHE A 74 6.96 1.13 8.27
C PHE A 74 8.01 1.68 7.30
N ASN A 75 8.42 2.93 7.46
CA ASN A 75 9.41 3.56 6.61
C ASN A 75 10.76 2.85 6.66
N GLU A 76 11.16 2.39 7.85
CA GLU A 76 12.39 1.62 8.00
C GLU A 76 12.34 0.31 7.23
N ARG A 77 11.21 -0.40 7.31
CA ARG A 77 11.03 -1.65 6.57
C ARG A 77 11.07 -1.44 5.06
N MET A 78 10.42 -0.37 4.59
CA MET A 78 10.42 -0.06 3.16
C MET A 78 11.82 0.29 2.67
N ASN A 79 12.60 1.00 3.45
CA ASN A 79 13.99 1.33 3.10
C ASN A 79 14.85 0.07 3.01
N ARG A 80 14.62 -0.93 3.86
CA ARG A 80 15.34 -2.20 3.80
C ARG A 80 14.93 -3.02 2.58
N MET A 81 13.65 -2.99 2.22
CA MET A 81 13.13 -3.75 1.09
C MET A 81 13.44 -3.09 -0.25
N ASN A 82 13.67 -1.78 -0.25
CA ASN A 82 13.98 -1.01 -1.44
C ASN A 82 15.26 -0.19 -1.27
N PRO A 83 16.42 -0.84 -1.21
CA PRO A 83 17.69 -0.12 -1.06
C PRO A 83 17.96 0.86 -2.19
N ALA A 84 17.24 0.72 -3.31
CA ALA A 84 17.37 1.61 -4.45
C ALA A 84 17.00 3.08 -4.13
N LYS A 85 16.28 3.34 -3.04
CA LYS A 85 15.91 4.71 -2.66
C LYS A 85 17.11 5.56 -2.25
N GLU A 86 18.20 4.94 -1.85
CA GLU A 86 19.40 5.64 -1.42
C GLU A 86 20.54 5.53 -2.44
N MET A 87 20.18 5.44 -3.71
CA MET A 87 21.19 5.33 -4.78
C MET A 87 21.95 6.64 -4.95
N THR A 88 23.25 6.52 -5.14
CA THR A 88 24.09 7.65 -5.54
C THR A 88 23.79 7.99 -7.00
N ILE A 89 24.17 9.20 -7.41
CA ILE A 89 24.01 9.61 -8.81
C ILE A 89 24.77 8.67 -9.73
N ALA A 90 25.96 8.23 -9.33
CA ALA A 90 26.76 7.28 -10.13
C ALA A 90 26.02 5.95 -10.33
N GLU A 91 25.35 5.46 -9.29
CA GLU A 91 24.59 4.22 -9.38
C GLU A 91 23.37 4.37 -10.30
N ILE A 92 22.70 5.52 -10.23
CA ILE A 92 21.55 5.81 -11.10
C ILE A 92 22.02 5.91 -12.56
N GLU A 93 23.12 6.58 -12.81
CA GLU A 93 23.68 6.70 -14.16
C GLU A 93 24.02 5.32 -14.73
N LYS A 94 24.55 4.44 -13.92
CA LYS A 94 24.87 3.08 -14.33
C LYS A 94 23.64 2.29 -14.72
N LEU A 95 22.54 2.43 -13.97
CA LEU A 95 21.29 1.75 -14.28
C LEU A 95 20.63 2.29 -15.54
N LEU A 96 20.66 3.60 -15.75
CA LEU A 96 20.04 4.24 -16.91
C LEU A 96 20.93 4.19 -18.17
N GLY A 97 22.20 3.91 -18.00
CA GLY A 97 23.15 3.84 -19.11
C GLY A 97 23.54 5.19 -19.70
N HIS A 98 23.26 6.27 -19.02
CA HIS A 98 23.65 7.62 -19.44
C HIS A 98 23.87 8.53 -18.25
N LYS A 99 24.60 9.59 -18.50
CA LYS A 99 24.90 10.56 -17.42
C LYS A 99 23.69 11.41 -17.08
N ILE A 100 23.57 11.71 -15.80
CA ILE A 100 22.50 12.54 -15.26
C ILE A 100 23.13 13.85 -14.76
N LYS A 101 22.51 14.97 -15.13
CA LYS A 101 22.89 16.26 -14.60
C LYS A 101 21.88 16.65 -13.51
N VAL A 102 22.38 16.80 -12.29
CA VAL A 102 21.54 17.25 -11.18
C VAL A 102 21.48 18.76 -11.21
N VAL A 103 20.28 19.30 -11.32
CA VAL A 103 20.05 20.74 -11.29
C VAL A 103 19.46 21.07 -9.93
N LYS A 104 20.14 21.92 -9.21
CA LYS A 104 19.67 22.40 -7.89
C LYS A 104 18.97 23.73 -8.01
#